data_1593e6d0dcd6ef70292774d5f0f97cd2
#
_entry.id   1593e6d0dcd6ef70292774d5f0f97cd2
#
_cell.length_a   1.000
_cell.length_b   1.000
_cell.length_c   1.000
_cell.angle_alpha   90.00
_cell.angle_beta   90.00
_cell.angle_gamma   90.00
#
_symmetry.space_group_name_H-M   'P 1'
#
loop_
_entity.id
_entity.type
_entity.pdbx_description
1 polymer ?
#
loop_
_entity_poly.entity_id
_entity_poly.type
_entity_poly.pdbx_seq_one_letter_code
_entity_poly.pdbx_strand_id
1 'polypeptide(L)'
;MPQTTKTESAVVSLAAIRTPRRGVTEYLFFERQQIFTVRASAARRAESANLLRRALREQQPLTVVLDPRRGEIQRIDTPTAKELELFNRGKIAPDVRGTARKIDLARLDPSTFNVVDLSLKVPIFRLCKKTIPNYKTAKKIFDFCAKQSCHLGGPFDITPCIPFQYVIDGCYARAHKMRQIITTKYRYCCEKVFSFANSGSDTLAVKADKWGGCCVFWWYHVAPLVRVRIKLGRFRITLAMVIDPGMFDKPVLLSTWLAAQANKTCSQNANVSMYSIQPGSAYWPTSFSGTTFGTDPNYSLTNGTLISYQNLITCP
;
A
#
# COMPACT_ATOMS: atom_id res chain seq x y z
N MET A 1 8.88 1.04 -31.25
CA MET A 1 7.69 0.18 -31.36
C MET A 1 6.67 0.66 -30.36
N PRO A 2 5.39 0.86 -30.69
CA PRO A 2 4.39 1.22 -29.70
C PRO A 2 4.25 0.06 -28.72
N GLN A 3 4.57 0.31 -27.45
CA GLN A 3 4.37 -0.67 -26.39
C GLN A 3 2.86 -0.90 -26.26
N THR A 4 2.41 -2.11 -26.56
CA THR A 4 1.02 -2.52 -26.33
C THR A 4 0.63 -2.22 -24.90
N THR A 5 -0.40 -1.43 -24.71
CA THR A 5 -1.00 -1.12 -23.39
C THR A 5 -1.46 -2.44 -22.79
N LYS A 6 -0.72 -2.95 -21.80
CA LYS A 6 -1.12 -4.18 -21.11
C LYS A 6 -2.25 -3.85 -20.16
N THR A 7 -3.48 -4.16 -20.58
CA THR A 7 -4.66 -4.08 -19.72
C THR A 7 -4.66 -5.25 -18.74
N GLU A 8 -5.21 -5.03 -17.55
CA GLU A 8 -5.36 -6.01 -16.49
C GLU A 8 -6.84 -6.20 -16.18
N SER A 9 -7.30 -7.45 -16.12
CA SER A 9 -8.64 -7.79 -15.61
C SER A 9 -8.55 -8.17 -14.15
N ALA A 10 -9.39 -7.58 -13.30
CA ALA A 10 -9.42 -7.86 -11.87
C ALA A 10 -10.84 -7.80 -11.31
N VAL A 11 -11.13 -8.65 -10.33
CA VAL A 11 -12.32 -8.51 -9.48
C VAL A 11 -11.96 -7.59 -8.32
N VAL A 12 -12.74 -6.54 -8.12
CA VAL A 12 -12.45 -5.49 -7.13
C VAL A 12 -13.72 -5.04 -6.41
N SER A 13 -13.56 -4.55 -5.20
CA SER A 13 -14.62 -3.93 -4.41
C SER A 13 -14.40 -2.42 -4.36
N LEU A 14 -15.45 -1.65 -4.65
CA LEU A 14 -15.36 -0.19 -4.65
C LEU A 14 -15.30 0.34 -3.22
N ALA A 15 -14.27 1.12 -2.92
CA ALA A 15 -14.07 1.77 -1.62
C ALA A 15 -14.78 3.13 -1.57
N ALA A 16 -14.66 3.92 -2.64
CA ALA A 16 -15.30 5.23 -2.76
C ALA A 16 -15.41 5.71 -4.21
N ILE A 17 -16.33 6.64 -4.42
CA ILE A 17 -16.42 7.49 -5.61
C ILE A 17 -16.26 8.92 -5.13
N ARG A 18 -15.37 9.70 -5.72
CA ARG A 18 -15.16 11.10 -5.37
C ARG A 18 -15.02 11.99 -6.59
N THR A 19 -15.28 13.27 -6.40
CA THR A 19 -15.17 14.28 -7.46
C THR A 19 -14.27 15.39 -6.97
N PRO A 20 -12.93 15.24 -7.11
CA PRO A 20 -11.94 16.18 -6.56
C PRO A 20 -12.00 17.55 -7.25
N ARG A 21 -12.47 17.60 -8.49
CA ARG A 21 -12.72 18.81 -9.27
C ARG A 21 -13.84 18.60 -10.29
N ARG A 22 -14.41 19.71 -10.77
CA ARG A 22 -15.49 19.65 -11.77
C ARG A 22 -15.08 18.85 -13.00
N GLY A 23 -15.91 17.88 -13.38
CA GLY A 23 -15.71 17.04 -14.56
C GLY A 23 -14.75 15.85 -14.39
N VAL A 24 -14.16 15.68 -13.23
CA VAL A 24 -13.29 14.52 -12.91
C VAL A 24 -13.95 13.69 -11.82
N THR A 25 -14.25 12.43 -12.14
CA THR A 25 -14.73 11.45 -11.14
C THR A 25 -13.67 10.38 -10.96
N GLU A 26 -13.28 10.16 -9.72
CA GLU A 26 -12.30 9.16 -9.31
C GLU A 26 -12.99 7.98 -8.64
N TYR A 27 -12.45 6.79 -8.90
CA TYR A 27 -12.91 5.52 -8.38
C TYR A 27 -11.77 4.86 -7.60
N LEU A 28 -12.04 4.54 -6.35
CA LEU A 28 -11.08 3.94 -5.42
C LEU A 28 -11.52 2.52 -5.11
N PHE A 29 -10.60 1.56 -5.20
CA PHE A 29 -10.87 0.15 -4.92
C PHE A 29 -10.05 -0.32 -3.71
N PHE A 30 -10.61 -1.19 -2.88
CA PHE A 30 -9.90 -1.70 -1.71
C PHE A 30 -8.65 -2.51 -2.09
N GLU A 31 -8.74 -3.30 -3.14
CA GLU A 31 -7.67 -4.16 -3.63
C GLU A 31 -6.63 -3.42 -4.50
N ARG A 32 -6.78 -2.10 -4.64
CA ARG A 32 -5.90 -1.23 -5.46
C ARG A 32 -5.58 0.06 -4.72
N GLN A 33 -4.32 0.38 -4.58
CA GLN A 33 -3.91 1.67 -4.01
C GLN A 33 -4.05 2.82 -5.00
N GLN A 34 -3.95 2.53 -6.31
CA GLN A 34 -4.04 3.50 -7.39
C GLN A 34 -5.45 4.08 -7.49
N ILE A 35 -5.51 5.35 -7.91
CA ILE A 35 -6.74 6.07 -8.20
C ILE A 35 -7.08 5.87 -9.67
N PHE A 36 -8.33 5.57 -9.99
CA PHE A 36 -8.80 5.32 -11.35
C PHE A 36 -9.87 6.32 -11.78
N THR A 37 -9.90 6.58 -13.11
CA THR A 37 -10.97 7.33 -13.79
C THR A 37 -11.59 6.47 -14.89
N VAL A 38 -12.79 6.81 -15.36
CA VAL A 38 -13.40 6.13 -16.51
C VAL A 38 -13.10 6.91 -17.79
N ARG A 39 -12.40 6.28 -18.74
CA ARG A 39 -12.24 6.81 -20.09
C ARG A 39 -13.23 6.14 -21.02
N ALA A 40 -14.32 6.85 -21.33
CA ALA A 40 -15.32 6.37 -22.28
C ALA A 40 -16.04 7.53 -22.96
N SER A 41 -16.74 7.26 -24.07
CA SER A 41 -17.73 8.19 -24.62
C SER A 41 -18.73 8.61 -23.54
N ALA A 42 -19.36 9.76 -23.68
CA ALA A 42 -20.28 10.28 -22.65
C ALA A 42 -21.37 9.27 -22.25
N ALA A 43 -21.94 8.52 -23.21
CA ALA A 43 -22.94 7.49 -22.94
C ALA A 43 -22.39 6.31 -22.12
N ARG A 44 -21.23 5.77 -22.49
CA ARG A 44 -20.58 4.71 -21.70
C ARG A 44 -20.16 5.19 -20.31
N ARG A 45 -19.76 6.47 -20.17
CA ARG A 45 -19.44 7.03 -18.85
C ARG A 45 -20.64 7.05 -17.93
N ALA A 46 -21.82 7.44 -18.41
CA ALA A 46 -23.04 7.46 -17.61
C ALA A 46 -23.45 6.04 -17.16
N GLU A 47 -23.42 5.06 -18.06
CA GLU A 47 -23.72 3.66 -17.75
C GLU A 47 -22.74 3.08 -16.75
N SER A 48 -21.43 3.22 -16.99
CA SER A 48 -20.37 2.78 -16.09
C SER A 48 -20.48 3.46 -14.72
N ALA A 49 -20.79 4.75 -14.67
CA ALA A 49 -20.97 5.48 -13.43
C ALA A 49 -22.17 4.97 -12.63
N ASN A 50 -23.28 4.60 -13.28
CA ASN A 50 -24.46 4.04 -12.62
C ASN A 50 -24.14 2.65 -12.03
N LEU A 51 -23.46 1.79 -12.79
CA LEU A 51 -23.05 0.47 -12.33
C LEU A 51 -22.10 0.57 -11.11
N LEU A 52 -21.12 1.48 -11.18
CA LEU A 52 -20.19 1.71 -10.08
C LEU A 52 -20.90 2.27 -8.83
N ARG A 53 -21.83 3.23 -8.98
CA ARG A 53 -22.61 3.74 -7.84
C ARG A 53 -23.49 2.66 -7.21
N ARG A 54 -24.08 1.79 -8.02
CA ARG A 54 -24.86 0.65 -7.54
C ARG A 54 -23.96 -0.32 -6.76
N ALA A 55 -22.81 -0.71 -7.32
CA ALA A 55 -21.84 -1.59 -6.66
C ALA A 55 -21.35 -1.03 -5.33
N LEU A 56 -21.09 0.29 -5.24
CA LEU A 56 -20.71 0.94 -3.98
C LEU A 56 -21.83 0.84 -2.93
N ARG A 57 -23.09 1.14 -3.33
CA ARG A 57 -24.24 1.12 -2.41
C ARG A 57 -24.54 -0.30 -1.92
N GLU A 58 -24.47 -1.29 -2.81
CA GLU A 58 -24.78 -2.68 -2.53
C GLU A 58 -23.58 -3.50 -2.03
N GLN A 59 -22.41 -2.86 -1.95
CA GLN A 59 -21.12 -3.51 -1.55
C GLN A 59 -20.80 -4.75 -2.41
N GLN A 60 -21.21 -4.74 -3.68
CA GLN A 60 -20.97 -5.83 -4.61
C GLN A 60 -19.64 -5.67 -5.33
N PRO A 61 -18.84 -6.75 -5.49
CA PRO A 61 -17.64 -6.71 -6.31
C PRO A 61 -17.98 -6.59 -7.79
N LEU A 62 -17.03 -6.06 -8.55
CA LEU A 62 -17.10 -5.90 -10.01
C LEU A 62 -15.87 -6.51 -10.67
N THR A 63 -16.03 -7.05 -11.87
CA THR A 63 -14.90 -7.32 -12.75
C THR A 63 -14.59 -6.06 -13.54
N VAL A 64 -13.36 -5.56 -13.45
CA VAL A 64 -12.90 -4.37 -14.14
C VAL A 64 -11.71 -4.69 -15.04
N VAL A 65 -11.68 -4.08 -16.23
CA VAL A 65 -10.49 -4.05 -17.07
C VAL A 65 -9.82 -2.70 -16.89
N LEU A 66 -8.63 -2.71 -16.37
CA LEU A 66 -7.85 -1.54 -15.98
C LEU A 66 -6.71 -1.30 -16.97
N ASP A 67 -6.41 -0.03 -17.23
CA ASP A 67 -5.12 0.42 -17.74
C ASP A 67 -4.34 1.04 -16.56
N PRO A 68 -3.45 0.29 -15.90
CA PRO A 68 -2.73 0.78 -14.72
C PRO A 68 -1.79 1.95 -15.03
N ARG A 69 -1.27 2.03 -16.27
CA ARG A 69 -0.37 3.11 -16.69
C ARG A 69 -1.08 4.46 -16.75
N ARG A 70 -2.34 4.45 -17.19
CA ARG A 70 -3.17 5.65 -17.34
C ARG A 70 -4.06 5.92 -16.13
N GLY A 71 -4.19 4.94 -15.22
CA GLY A 71 -5.18 5.03 -14.15
C GLY A 71 -6.60 5.05 -14.69
N GLU A 72 -6.89 4.24 -15.72
CA GLU A 72 -8.18 4.27 -16.40
C GLU A 72 -8.91 2.93 -16.32
N ILE A 73 -10.21 2.98 -16.06
CA ILE A 73 -11.12 1.85 -16.20
C ILE A 73 -11.62 1.82 -17.65
N GLN A 74 -11.32 0.73 -18.36
CA GLN A 74 -11.72 0.57 -19.77
C GLN A 74 -13.03 -0.19 -19.92
N ARG A 75 -13.29 -1.18 -19.06
CA ARG A 75 -14.52 -1.97 -19.05
C ARG A 75 -14.89 -2.37 -17.63
N ILE A 76 -16.19 -2.52 -17.39
CA ILE A 76 -16.77 -2.93 -16.12
C ILE A 76 -17.83 -3.97 -16.42
N ASP A 77 -17.75 -5.11 -15.74
CA ASP A 77 -18.66 -6.23 -15.89
C ASP A 77 -19.12 -6.75 -14.51
N THR A 78 -20.19 -7.50 -14.47
CA THR A 78 -20.56 -8.30 -13.31
C THR A 78 -19.67 -9.53 -13.28
N PRO A 79 -19.07 -9.87 -12.11
CA PRO A 79 -18.22 -11.06 -12.00
C PRO A 79 -18.99 -12.34 -12.29
N THR A 80 -18.34 -13.28 -12.94
CA THR A 80 -18.84 -14.66 -13.06
C THR A 80 -18.83 -15.37 -11.71
N ALA A 81 -19.64 -16.44 -11.57
CA ALA A 81 -19.66 -17.25 -10.34
C ALA A 81 -18.28 -17.76 -9.94
N LYS A 82 -17.45 -18.17 -10.92
CA LYS A 82 -16.08 -18.63 -10.70
C LYS A 82 -15.15 -17.51 -10.21
N GLU A 83 -15.27 -16.32 -10.79
CA GLU A 83 -14.51 -15.14 -10.36
C GLU A 83 -14.89 -14.73 -8.94
N LEU A 84 -16.17 -14.72 -8.60
CA LEU A 84 -16.65 -14.45 -7.24
C LEU A 84 -16.15 -15.48 -6.24
N GLU A 85 -16.16 -16.75 -6.59
CA GLU A 85 -15.63 -17.81 -5.73
C GLU A 85 -14.15 -17.59 -5.43
N LEU A 86 -13.33 -17.33 -6.47
CA LEU A 86 -11.90 -17.06 -6.32
C LEU A 86 -11.66 -15.79 -5.49
N PHE A 87 -12.42 -14.74 -5.76
CA PHE A 87 -12.33 -13.48 -5.03
C PHE A 87 -12.69 -13.65 -3.53
N ASN A 88 -13.77 -14.38 -3.24
CA ASN A 88 -14.19 -14.64 -1.88
C ASN A 88 -13.24 -15.57 -1.13
N ARG A 89 -12.62 -16.57 -1.79
CA ARG A 89 -11.56 -17.39 -1.20
C ARG A 89 -10.38 -16.54 -0.74
N GLY A 90 -10.02 -15.49 -1.48
CA GLY A 90 -9.00 -14.52 -1.08
C GLY A 90 -9.40 -13.64 0.10
N LYS A 91 -10.69 -13.49 0.37
CA LYS A 91 -11.22 -12.66 1.48
C LYS A 91 -11.40 -13.41 2.80
N ILE A 92 -11.25 -14.73 2.83
CA ILE A 92 -11.48 -15.56 4.02
C ILE A 92 -10.32 -15.40 4.99
N ALA A 93 -10.30 -14.26 5.68
CA ALA A 93 -9.47 -14.07 6.87
C ALA A 93 -10.19 -13.12 7.82
N PRO A 94 -10.07 -13.28 9.13
CA PRO A 94 -10.74 -12.42 10.08
C PRO A 94 -10.26 -10.97 9.89
N ASP A 95 -11.20 -10.04 9.93
CA ASP A 95 -10.89 -8.61 9.90
C ASP A 95 -9.99 -8.25 11.08
N VAL A 96 -8.89 -7.56 10.77
CA VAL A 96 -7.98 -7.03 11.76
C VAL A 96 -8.37 -5.56 12.00
N ARG A 97 -8.68 -5.22 13.24
CA ARG A 97 -8.99 -3.84 13.65
C ARG A 97 -7.74 -3.19 14.24
N GLY A 98 -7.49 -1.96 13.86
CA GLY A 98 -6.39 -1.16 14.37
C GLY A 98 -6.81 0.26 14.72
N THR A 99 -5.88 1.03 15.26
CA THR A 99 -6.11 2.41 15.67
C THR A 99 -5.78 3.37 14.52
N ALA A 100 -6.81 3.99 13.95
CA ALA A 100 -6.65 5.07 12.98
C ALA A 100 -6.34 6.40 13.68
N ARG A 101 -5.47 7.22 13.11
CA ARG A 101 -5.09 8.54 13.61
C ARG A 101 -5.15 9.58 12.51
N LYS A 102 -5.89 10.67 12.76
CA LYS A 102 -5.84 11.85 11.91
C LYS A 102 -4.49 12.54 12.08
N ILE A 103 -3.96 13.11 11.00
CA ILE A 103 -2.69 13.84 10.99
C ILE A 103 -2.95 15.27 10.54
N ASP A 104 -2.31 16.19 11.24
CA ASP A 104 -2.04 17.53 10.74
C ASP A 104 -0.55 17.60 10.37
N LEU A 105 -0.26 17.49 9.07
CA LEU A 105 1.13 17.50 8.57
C LEU A 105 1.86 18.82 8.87
N ALA A 106 1.13 19.93 9.02
CA ALA A 106 1.71 21.22 9.38
C ALA A 106 2.25 21.26 10.81
N ARG A 107 1.77 20.35 11.67
CA ARG A 107 2.17 20.22 13.08
C ARG A 107 3.07 19.01 13.35
N LEU A 108 3.55 18.34 12.31
CA LEU A 108 4.50 17.23 12.45
C LEU A 108 5.87 17.77 12.87
N ASP A 109 6.03 18.04 14.16
CA ASP A 109 7.35 18.18 14.77
C ASP A 109 7.96 16.77 14.91
N PRO A 110 9.07 16.48 14.22
CA PRO A 110 9.75 15.19 14.32
C PRO A 110 10.16 14.82 15.75
N SER A 111 10.30 15.81 16.65
CA SER A 111 10.66 15.60 18.05
C SER A 111 9.48 15.12 18.90
N THR A 112 8.25 15.34 18.48
CA THR A 112 7.03 14.99 19.24
C THR A 112 6.47 13.59 18.95
N PHE A 113 7.10 12.81 18.06
CA PHE A 113 6.79 11.40 17.91
C PHE A 113 7.25 10.60 19.13
N ASN A 114 6.65 10.93 20.28
CA ASN A 114 6.73 10.08 21.44
C ASN A 114 6.28 8.68 21.04
N VAL A 115 7.10 7.70 21.35
CA VAL A 115 6.83 6.27 21.27
C VAL A 115 5.44 6.03 21.83
N VAL A 116 4.44 5.91 20.97
CA VAL A 116 3.13 5.44 21.42
C VAL A 116 3.32 3.97 21.70
N ASP A 117 3.43 3.65 22.96
CA ASP A 117 3.43 2.29 23.46
C ASP A 117 2.03 1.69 23.23
N LEU A 118 1.82 1.17 22.04
CA LEU A 118 0.69 0.31 21.72
C LEU A 118 1.00 -1.07 22.27
N SER A 119 0.90 -1.21 23.57
CA SER A 119 0.87 -2.50 24.23
C SER A 119 -0.44 -3.20 23.90
N LEU A 120 -0.48 -3.83 22.72
CA LEU A 120 -1.44 -4.89 22.46
C LEU A 120 -1.11 -6.03 23.41
N LYS A 121 -1.84 -6.13 24.50
CA LYS A 121 -1.84 -7.29 25.39
C LYS A 121 -2.47 -8.46 24.65
N VAL A 122 -1.69 -9.11 23.81
CA VAL A 122 -2.04 -10.42 23.28
C VAL A 122 -1.12 -11.41 23.99
N PRO A 123 -1.64 -12.35 24.78
CA PRO A 123 -0.85 -13.42 25.36
C PRO A 123 -0.59 -14.45 24.26
N ILE A 124 0.55 -14.36 23.56
CA ILE A 124 0.93 -15.35 22.56
C ILE A 124 2.43 -15.59 22.66
N PHE A 125 2.83 -16.83 22.59
CA PHE A 125 4.19 -17.30 22.33
C PHE A 125 4.88 -16.38 21.31
N ARG A 126 5.81 -15.54 21.81
CA ARG A 126 6.48 -14.54 20.97
C ARG A 126 7.56 -15.22 20.13
N LEU A 127 7.19 -15.60 18.92
CA LEU A 127 8.14 -16.11 17.92
C LEU A 127 9.07 -15.02 17.37
N CYS A 128 8.92 -13.75 17.77
CA CYS A 128 9.71 -12.63 17.24
C CYS A 128 10.17 -11.66 18.35
N LYS A 129 11.34 -11.02 18.15
CA LYS A 129 11.88 -9.97 19.00
C LYS A 129 11.20 -8.64 18.72
N LYS A 130 10.67 -7.96 19.75
CA LYS A 130 9.91 -6.70 19.60
C LYS A 130 10.72 -5.55 19.02
N THR A 131 12.04 -5.50 19.27
CA THR A 131 12.87 -4.33 18.96
C THR A 131 14.14 -4.78 18.27
N ILE A 132 14.47 -4.15 17.16
CA ILE A 132 15.75 -4.27 16.44
C ILE A 132 16.82 -3.52 17.28
N PRO A 133 17.98 -4.11 17.55
CA PRO A 133 18.92 -3.61 18.56
C PRO A 133 19.59 -2.27 18.19
N ASN A 134 19.70 -1.94 16.90
CA ASN A 134 20.32 -0.71 16.41
C ASN A 134 19.97 -0.44 14.95
N TYR A 135 20.31 0.77 14.48
CA TYR A 135 20.09 1.20 13.10
C TYR A 135 20.85 0.35 12.06
N LYS A 136 22.09 -0.07 12.37
CA LYS A 136 22.90 -0.90 11.46
C LYS A 136 22.17 -2.22 11.13
N THR A 137 21.54 -2.83 12.14
CA THR A 137 20.74 -4.05 11.93
C THR A 137 19.47 -3.75 11.11
N ALA A 138 18.78 -2.62 11.37
CA ALA A 138 17.63 -2.22 10.57
C ALA A 138 18.03 -1.97 9.10
N LYS A 139 19.17 -1.31 8.87
CA LYS A 139 19.73 -1.10 7.53
C LYS A 139 20.06 -2.42 6.81
N LYS A 140 20.67 -3.39 7.54
CA LYS A 140 20.93 -4.73 6.98
C LYS A 140 19.63 -5.44 6.53
N ILE A 141 18.56 -5.31 7.32
CA ILE A 141 17.24 -5.87 6.96
C ILE A 141 16.68 -5.16 5.72
N PHE A 142 16.75 -3.83 5.69
CA PHE A 142 16.34 -3.03 4.55
C PHE A 142 17.09 -3.44 3.28
N ASP A 143 18.42 -3.53 3.35
CA ASP A 143 19.27 -3.89 2.21
C ASP A 143 18.97 -5.30 1.69
N PHE A 144 18.71 -6.24 2.62
CA PHE A 144 18.29 -7.57 2.22
C PHE A 144 16.95 -7.54 1.47
N CYS A 145 15.94 -6.79 1.97
CA CYS A 145 14.67 -6.63 1.26
C CYS A 145 14.87 -5.98 -0.11
N ALA A 146 15.66 -4.91 -0.19
CA ALA A 146 15.94 -4.20 -1.45
C ALA A 146 16.62 -5.10 -2.50
N LYS A 147 17.52 -6.00 -2.08
CA LYS A 147 18.18 -6.98 -2.95
C LYS A 147 17.24 -8.01 -3.57
N GLN A 148 16.03 -8.17 -3.03
CA GLN A 148 15.00 -9.03 -3.61
C GLN A 148 14.21 -8.35 -4.73
N SER A 149 14.64 -7.19 -5.20
CA SER A 149 13.98 -6.44 -6.28
C SER A 149 14.05 -7.17 -7.61
N CYS A 150 12.89 -7.37 -8.27
CA CYS A 150 12.83 -8.00 -9.59
C CYS A 150 13.69 -7.26 -10.63
N HIS A 151 13.84 -5.95 -10.50
CA HIS A 151 14.70 -5.11 -11.33
C HIS A 151 16.18 -5.56 -11.37
N LEU A 152 16.68 -6.22 -10.33
CA LEU A 152 18.08 -6.65 -10.25
C LEU A 152 18.40 -7.94 -11.01
N GLY A 153 17.40 -8.65 -11.57
CA GLY A 153 17.59 -9.83 -12.40
C GLY A 153 18.04 -11.11 -11.67
N GLY A 154 18.09 -11.11 -10.33
CA GLY A 154 18.49 -12.26 -9.50
C GLY A 154 20.01 -12.49 -9.39
N PRO A 155 20.46 -13.55 -8.70
CA PRO A 155 19.62 -14.52 -7.99
C PRO A 155 18.91 -13.93 -6.77
N PHE A 156 17.71 -14.47 -6.43
CA PHE A 156 16.94 -14.02 -5.29
C PHE A 156 16.94 -15.08 -4.19
N ASP A 157 17.01 -14.63 -2.93
CA ASP A 157 16.88 -15.51 -1.74
C ASP A 157 15.42 -15.90 -1.46
N ILE A 158 14.47 -15.28 -2.16
CA ILE A 158 13.02 -15.51 -1.98
C ILE A 158 12.31 -15.60 -3.32
N THR A 159 11.19 -16.30 -3.34
CA THR A 159 10.32 -16.43 -4.52
C THR A 159 8.87 -16.07 -4.12
N PRO A 160 8.17 -15.26 -4.94
CA PRO A 160 8.64 -14.45 -6.07
C PRO A 160 9.53 -13.27 -5.61
N CYS A 161 10.28 -12.67 -6.55
CA CYS A 161 10.98 -11.41 -6.32
C CYS A 161 9.98 -10.28 -6.02
N ILE A 162 10.47 -9.15 -5.49
CA ILE A 162 9.62 -8.02 -5.11
C ILE A 162 9.74 -6.91 -6.17
N PRO A 163 8.66 -6.54 -6.88
CA PRO A 163 8.70 -5.53 -7.94
C PRO A 163 8.74 -4.10 -7.36
N PHE A 164 9.87 -3.70 -6.76
CA PHE A 164 10.04 -2.34 -6.23
C PHE A 164 10.08 -1.29 -7.33
N GLN A 165 10.45 -1.65 -8.56
CA GLN A 165 10.42 -0.77 -9.73
C GLN A 165 8.99 -0.41 -10.19
N TYR A 166 7.96 -1.04 -9.64
CA TYR A 166 6.57 -0.76 -9.93
C TYR A 166 5.85 -0.26 -8.67
N VAL A 167 5.86 1.05 -8.44
CA VAL A 167 5.26 1.67 -7.26
C VAL A 167 3.83 2.16 -7.47
N ILE A 168 3.30 2.09 -8.70
CA ILE A 168 1.94 2.53 -9.03
C ILE A 168 0.89 1.76 -8.21
N ASP A 169 1.07 0.44 -8.08
CA ASP A 169 0.18 -0.43 -7.29
C ASP A 169 0.96 -1.54 -6.57
N GLY A 170 0.27 -2.37 -5.75
CA GLY A 170 0.84 -3.56 -5.10
C GLY A 170 1.65 -3.31 -3.84
N CYS A 171 1.56 -2.13 -3.22
CA CYS A 171 2.26 -1.83 -1.95
C CYS A 171 1.92 -2.85 -0.87
N TYR A 172 0.67 -3.30 -0.81
CA TYR A 172 0.18 -4.30 0.15
C TYR A 172 0.91 -5.64 0.02
N ALA A 173 1.13 -6.11 -1.21
CA ALA A 173 1.87 -7.34 -1.48
C ALA A 173 3.37 -7.19 -1.17
N ARG A 174 4.00 -6.09 -1.59
CA ARG A 174 5.39 -5.77 -1.26
C ARG A 174 5.60 -5.72 0.26
N ALA A 175 4.75 -4.98 0.97
CA ALA A 175 4.82 -4.87 2.42
C ALA A 175 4.62 -6.22 3.11
N HIS A 176 3.70 -7.06 2.61
CA HIS A 176 3.44 -8.37 3.19
C HIS A 176 4.62 -9.34 2.98
N LYS A 177 5.24 -9.32 1.80
CA LYS A 177 6.45 -10.11 1.52
C LYS A 177 7.64 -9.67 2.36
N MET A 178 7.86 -8.36 2.49
CA MET A 178 8.90 -7.83 3.37
C MET A 178 8.64 -8.19 4.84
N ARG A 179 7.39 -8.13 5.31
CA ARG A 179 7.02 -8.62 6.65
C ARG A 179 7.40 -10.08 6.84
N GLN A 180 7.15 -10.95 5.84
CA GLN A 180 7.57 -12.35 5.88
C GLN A 180 9.08 -12.47 6.12
N ILE A 181 9.90 -11.76 5.34
CA ILE A 181 11.35 -11.73 5.48
C ILE A 181 11.77 -11.30 6.90
N ILE A 182 11.22 -10.18 7.39
CA ILE A 182 11.55 -9.62 8.70
C ILE A 182 11.24 -10.60 9.82
N THR A 183 10.10 -11.30 9.75
CA THR A 183 9.66 -12.20 10.80
C THR A 183 10.30 -13.58 10.73
N THR A 184 10.50 -14.14 9.55
CA THR A 184 11.00 -15.52 9.38
C THR A 184 12.53 -15.58 9.38
N LYS A 185 13.18 -14.72 8.58
CA LYS A 185 14.65 -14.71 8.46
C LYS A 185 15.34 -14.00 9.63
N TYR A 186 14.82 -12.83 10.02
CA TYR A 186 15.46 -12.00 11.04
C TYR A 186 14.87 -12.15 12.44
N ARG A 187 13.72 -12.79 12.57
CA ARG A 187 13.02 -13.05 13.84
C ARG A 187 12.64 -11.77 14.61
N TYR A 188 12.38 -10.65 13.90
CA TYR A 188 11.85 -9.45 14.51
C TYR A 188 10.36 -9.32 14.25
N CYS A 189 9.63 -8.79 15.23
CA CYS A 189 8.23 -8.45 15.06
C CYS A 189 8.11 -7.29 14.07
N CYS A 190 7.11 -7.35 13.20
CA CYS A 190 6.89 -6.37 12.16
C CYS A 190 5.40 -6.01 12.16
N GLU A 191 5.12 -4.75 12.40
CA GLU A 191 3.82 -4.11 12.17
C GLU A 191 3.77 -3.62 10.72
N LYS A 192 2.64 -3.06 10.33
CA LYS A 192 2.50 -2.29 9.10
C LYS A 192 1.92 -0.91 9.40
N VAL A 193 2.39 0.09 8.68
CA VAL A 193 1.76 1.40 8.67
C VAL A 193 1.05 1.61 7.35
N PHE A 194 -0.20 2.02 7.43
CA PHE A 194 -1.02 2.48 6.31
C PHE A 194 -1.17 4.00 6.41
N SER A 195 -0.97 4.69 5.31
CA SER A 195 -1.31 6.10 5.12
C SER A 195 -2.48 6.22 4.17
N PHE A 196 -3.32 7.22 4.34
CA PHE A 196 -4.55 7.41 3.58
C PHE A 196 -4.71 8.86 3.12
N ALA A 197 -5.29 9.03 1.93
CA ALA A 197 -5.86 10.25 1.42
C ALA A 197 -7.37 10.06 1.24
N ASN A 198 -8.08 9.94 2.35
CA ASN A 198 -9.51 9.63 2.40
C ASN A 198 -10.38 10.82 2.84
N SER A 199 -9.86 12.04 2.77
CA SER A 199 -10.59 13.28 3.06
C SER A 199 -10.73 14.14 1.81
N GLY A 200 -11.95 14.51 1.46
CA GLY A 200 -12.24 15.45 0.35
C GLY A 200 -11.56 15.07 -0.98
N SER A 201 -10.75 15.99 -1.50
CA SER A 201 -9.96 15.82 -2.73
C SER A 201 -8.51 15.40 -2.48
N ASP A 202 -8.15 15.01 -1.26
CA ASP A 202 -6.80 14.61 -0.91
C ASP A 202 -6.31 13.43 -1.78
N THR A 203 -5.03 13.43 -2.11
CA THR A 203 -4.32 12.32 -2.75
C THR A 203 -2.97 12.13 -2.10
N LEU A 204 -2.52 10.91 -1.91
CA LEU A 204 -1.10 10.66 -1.67
C LEU A 204 -0.39 10.88 -3.00
N ALA A 205 0.66 11.68 -3.01
CA ALA A 205 1.44 11.95 -4.21
C ALA A 205 2.93 11.86 -3.89
N VAL A 206 3.65 11.12 -4.72
CA VAL A 206 5.12 10.98 -4.63
C VAL A 206 5.75 11.18 -5.99
N LYS A 207 6.95 11.70 -6.01
CA LYS A 207 7.81 11.66 -7.19
C LYS A 207 8.64 10.38 -7.11
N ALA A 208 8.51 9.51 -8.10
CA ALA A 208 9.18 8.22 -8.12
C ALA A 208 10.62 8.36 -8.64
N ASP A 209 11.45 9.17 -7.95
CA ASP A 209 12.81 9.53 -8.40
C ASP A 209 13.71 8.32 -8.67
N LYS A 210 13.55 7.24 -7.91
CA LYS A 210 14.27 5.98 -8.11
C LYS A 210 13.85 5.23 -9.38
N TRP A 211 12.69 5.55 -9.95
CA TRP A 211 12.03 4.76 -10.98
C TRP A 211 11.59 5.60 -12.19
N GLY A 212 12.39 6.61 -12.54
CA GLY A 212 12.17 7.45 -13.72
C GLY A 212 11.58 8.84 -13.43
N GLY A 213 11.24 9.16 -12.18
CA GLY A 213 10.91 10.51 -11.72
C GLY A 213 9.51 11.01 -12.05
N CYS A 214 8.60 10.16 -12.54
CA CYS A 214 7.20 10.54 -12.73
C CYS A 214 6.45 10.66 -11.40
N CYS A 215 5.34 11.40 -11.40
CA CYS A 215 4.45 11.49 -10.26
C CYS A 215 3.52 10.29 -10.19
N VAL A 216 3.36 9.72 -9.01
CA VAL A 216 2.47 8.59 -8.72
C VAL A 216 1.47 9.01 -7.66
N PHE A 217 0.22 8.55 -7.80
CA PHE A 217 -0.91 8.96 -6.99
C PHE A 217 -1.64 7.77 -6.40
N TRP A 218 -1.91 7.82 -5.07
CA TRP A 218 -2.59 6.76 -4.35
C TRP A 218 -3.68 7.32 -3.44
N TRP A 219 -4.64 6.48 -3.07
CA TRP A 219 -5.58 6.79 -2.00
C TRP A 219 -5.16 6.19 -0.65
N TYR A 220 -4.34 5.11 -0.68
CA TYR A 220 -3.60 4.61 0.48
C TYR A 220 -2.23 4.11 0.06
N HIS A 221 -1.32 4.04 1.03
CA HIS A 221 -0.03 3.37 0.87
C HIS A 221 0.30 2.58 2.13
N VAL A 222 1.10 1.51 2.02
CA VAL A 222 1.46 0.66 3.15
C VAL A 222 2.90 0.18 3.05
N ALA A 223 3.58 0.17 4.22
CA ALA A 223 4.92 -0.39 4.36
C ALA A 223 5.11 -1.07 5.72
N PRO A 224 6.08 -1.98 5.85
CA PRO A 224 6.50 -2.53 7.13
C PRO A 224 6.97 -1.46 8.11
N LEU A 225 6.50 -1.55 9.35
CA LEU A 225 6.92 -0.72 10.47
C LEU A 225 7.64 -1.60 11.50
N VAL A 226 8.84 -1.18 11.89
CA VAL A 226 9.67 -1.87 12.88
C VAL A 226 10.08 -0.94 14.00
N ARG A 227 10.31 -1.50 15.19
CA ARG A 227 10.81 -0.75 16.33
C ARG A 227 12.32 -0.90 16.39
N VAL A 228 13.05 0.22 16.30
CA VAL A 228 14.52 0.22 16.25
C VAL A 228 15.08 0.99 17.44
N ARG A 229 15.99 0.35 18.19
CA ARG A 229 16.70 1.00 19.31
C ARG A 229 17.82 1.87 18.78
N ILE A 230 17.84 3.12 19.20
CA ILE A 230 18.88 4.09 18.86
C ILE A 230 19.58 4.51 20.14
N LYS A 231 20.90 4.56 20.09
CA LYS A 231 21.72 5.12 21.18
C LYS A 231 21.96 6.60 20.90
N LEU A 232 21.53 7.45 21.81
CA LEU A 232 21.73 8.90 21.74
C LEU A 232 22.52 9.32 22.99
N GLY A 233 23.86 9.40 22.86
CA GLY A 233 24.74 9.57 24.01
C GLY A 233 24.59 8.41 25.00
N ARG A 234 24.22 8.73 26.26
CA ARG A 234 23.95 7.75 27.34
C ARG A 234 22.52 7.15 27.28
N PHE A 235 21.62 7.76 26.51
CA PHE A 235 20.22 7.33 26.42
C PHE A 235 20.00 6.28 25.33
N ARG A 236 19.01 5.41 25.55
CA ARG A 236 18.52 4.46 24.55
C ARG A 236 17.04 4.75 24.33
N ILE A 237 16.69 5.13 23.10
CA ILE A 237 15.31 5.37 22.68
C ILE A 237 14.90 4.31 21.65
N THR A 238 13.61 4.06 21.52
CA THR A 238 13.07 3.16 20.49
C THR A 238 12.24 3.98 19.53
N LEU A 239 12.62 3.96 18.27
CA LEU A 239 11.96 4.71 17.20
C LEU A 239 11.17 3.77 16.30
N ALA A 240 10.01 4.26 15.82
CA ALA A 240 9.25 3.62 14.76
C ALA A 240 9.89 3.97 13.41
N MET A 241 10.40 2.95 12.71
CA MET A 241 11.05 3.11 11.41
C MET A 241 10.34 2.30 10.34
N VAL A 242 10.26 2.85 9.14
CA VAL A 242 9.61 2.24 7.99
C VAL A 242 10.65 1.64 7.05
N ILE A 243 10.36 0.44 6.55
CA ILE A 243 11.16 -0.30 5.56
C ILE A 243 10.42 -0.23 4.22
N ASP A 244 10.84 0.69 3.35
CA ASP A 244 10.19 0.89 2.05
C ASP A 244 11.20 1.12 0.92
N PRO A 245 11.79 0.05 0.37
CA PRO A 245 12.75 0.16 -0.74
C PRO A 245 12.15 0.71 -2.05
N GLY A 246 10.83 0.70 -2.20
CA GLY A 246 10.14 1.34 -3.32
C GLY A 246 10.31 2.86 -3.33
N MET A 247 10.44 3.47 -2.15
CA MET A 247 10.54 4.92 -1.99
C MET A 247 11.92 5.41 -1.52
N PHE A 248 12.65 4.60 -0.72
CA PHE A 248 13.86 5.03 -0.02
C PHE A 248 15.04 4.09 -0.25
N ASP A 249 16.24 4.53 0.15
CA ASP A 249 17.49 3.73 0.11
C ASP A 249 17.95 3.26 1.49
N LYS A 250 17.17 3.59 2.52
CA LYS A 250 17.45 3.24 3.93
C LYS A 250 16.15 3.23 4.74
N PRO A 251 16.15 2.60 5.94
CA PRO A 251 15.06 2.76 6.88
C PRO A 251 14.90 4.23 7.25
N VAL A 252 13.67 4.72 7.27
CA VAL A 252 13.35 6.11 7.61
C VAL A 252 12.39 6.19 8.79
N LEU A 253 12.34 7.35 9.45
CA LEU A 253 11.35 7.61 10.49
C LEU A 253 9.94 7.59 9.88
N LEU A 254 8.96 7.21 10.69
CA LEU A 254 7.55 7.24 10.29
C LEU A 254 7.14 8.62 9.75
N SER A 255 7.55 9.71 10.41
CA SER A 255 7.29 11.08 9.96
C SER A 255 7.86 11.39 8.58
N THR A 256 9.09 10.97 8.32
CA THR A 256 9.74 11.14 7.01
C THR A 256 8.98 10.39 5.91
N TRP A 257 8.54 9.15 6.22
CA TRP A 257 7.79 8.35 5.27
C TRP A 257 6.41 8.95 4.96
N LEU A 258 5.71 9.48 5.97
CA LEU A 258 4.43 10.18 5.78
C LEU A 258 4.61 11.46 4.97
N ALA A 259 5.58 12.30 5.32
CA ALA A 259 5.84 13.58 4.65
C ALA A 259 6.19 13.40 3.16
N ALA A 260 6.92 12.34 2.80
CA ALA A 260 7.28 12.06 1.40
C ALA A 260 6.07 11.79 0.48
N GLN A 261 4.91 11.46 1.06
CA GLN A 261 3.68 11.17 0.31
C GLN A 261 2.78 12.40 0.12
N ALA A 262 3.21 13.57 0.59
CA ALA A 262 2.50 14.84 0.44
C ALA A 262 3.25 15.78 -0.53
N ASN A 263 3.73 15.24 -1.66
CA ASN A 263 4.56 16.00 -2.61
C ASN A 263 3.71 16.99 -3.41
N LYS A 264 3.80 18.28 -3.03
CA LYS A 264 3.04 19.37 -3.65
C LYS A 264 3.49 19.69 -5.09
N THR A 265 4.67 19.25 -5.52
CA THR A 265 5.10 19.42 -6.93
C THR A 265 4.36 18.45 -7.85
N CYS A 266 3.91 17.31 -7.32
CA CYS A 266 3.11 16.34 -8.06
C CYS A 266 1.60 16.69 -8.05
N SER A 267 1.08 17.21 -6.93
CA SER A 267 -0.32 17.61 -6.80
C SER A 267 -0.50 18.64 -5.70
N GLN A 268 -1.24 19.71 -5.97
CA GLN A 268 -1.63 20.66 -4.92
C GLN A 268 -2.51 20.02 -3.83
N ASN A 269 -3.25 18.96 -4.19
CA ASN A 269 -4.07 18.18 -3.27
C ASN A 269 -3.28 17.06 -2.56
N ALA A 270 -1.94 17.01 -2.74
CA ALA A 270 -1.12 16.01 -2.06
C ALA A 270 -1.19 16.19 -0.54
N ASN A 271 -1.78 15.22 0.14
CA ASN A 271 -1.96 15.26 1.59
C ASN A 271 -2.12 13.85 2.15
N VAL A 272 -1.56 13.61 3.34
CA VAL A 272 -1.85 12.43 4.14
C VAL A 272 -2.89 12.81 5.18
N SER A 273 -4.15 12.48 4.95
CA SER A 273 -5.25 12.83 5.85
C SER A 273 -5.29 11.98 7.12
N MET A 274 -4.75 10.75 7.04
CA MET A 274 -4.77 9.80 8.16
C MET A 274 -3.68 8.75 8.02
N TYR A 275 -3.22 8.20 9.13
CA TYR A 275 -2.45 6.94 9.13
C TYR A 275 -2.97 5.96 10.18
N SER A 276 -2.67 4.68 9.98
CA SER A 276 -3.07 3.61 10.88
C SER A 276 -1.93 2.60 11.04
N ILE A 277 -1.59 2.25 12.27
CA ILE A 277 -0.61 1.18 12.54
C ILE A 277 -1.39 -0.10 12.83
N GLN A 278 -1.05 -1.15 12.09
CA GLN A 278 -1.77 -2.40 12.06
C GLN A 278 -0.86 -3.58 12.41
N PRO A 279 -1.40 -4.69 12.92
CA PRO A 279 -0.68 -5.95 12.99
C PRO A 279 -0.06 -6.30 11.62
N GLY A 280 1.10 -6.96 11.63
CA GLY A 280 1.79 -7.34 10.40
C GLY A 280 0.97 -8.27 9.47
N SER A 281 -0.09 -8.90 9.98
CA SER A 281 -1.03 -9.71 9.20
C SER A 281 -1.98 -8.90 8.33
N ALA A 282 -2.24 -7.62 8.63
CA ALA A 282 -3.07 -6.75 7.81
C ALA A 282 -2.55 -6.70 6.37
N TYR A 283 -3.44 -6.82 5.38
CA TYR A 283 -3.07 -6.91 3.97
C TYR A 283 -3.46 -5.65 3.20
N TRP A 284 -4.72 -5.40 2.99
CA TRP A 284 -5.28 -4.17 2.44
C TRP A 284 -6.45 -3.66 3.28
N PRO A 285 -6.86 -2.38 3.17
CA PRO A 285 -8.03 -1.89 3.88
C PRO A 285 -9.32 -2.54 3.33
N THR A 286 -10.28 -2.80 4.22
CA THR A 286 -11.64 -3.28 3.88
C THR A 286 -12.70 -2.22 4.24
N SER A 287 -12.27 -1.08 4.75
CA SER A 287 -13.11 0.10 4.96
C SER A 287 -12.42 1.37 4.45
N PHE A 288 -13.18 2.29 3.88
CA PHE A 288 -12.65 3.59 3.45
C PHE A 288 -12.17 4.44 4.65
N SER A 289 -12.69 4.20 5.83
CA SER A 289 -12.23 4.82 7.07
C SER A 289 -10.84 4.34 7.52
N GLY A 290 -10.25 3.31 6.89
CA GLY A 290 -8.95 2.77 7.26
C GLY A 290 -8.92 2.11 8.65
N THR A 291 -10.06 1.57 9.11
CA THR A 291 -10.21 0.95 10.44
C THR A 291 -10.25 -0.57 10.39
N THR A 292 -10.61 -1.17 9.26
CA THR A 292 -10.68 -2.62 9.07
C THR A 292 -9.79 -3.05 7.90
N PHE A 293 -9.22 -4.26 8.01
CA PHE A 293 -8.25 -4.79 7.06
C PHE A 293 -8.45 -6.27 6.82
N GLY A 294 -8.36 -6.68 5.56
CA GLY A 294 -8.24 -8.10 5.22
C GLY A 294 -6.84 -8.64 5.54
N THR A 295 -6.68 -9.96 5.49
CA THR A 295 -5.41 -10.64 5.72
C THR A 295 -5.10 -11.63 4.60
N ASP A 296 -3.82 -12.01 4.44
CA ASP A 296 -3.36 -13.02 3.49
C ASP A 296 -2.41 -14.00 4.19
N PRO A 297 -2.93 -14.89 5.07
CA PRO A 297 -2.11 -15.73 5.93
C PRO A 297 -1.24 -16.74 5.16
N ASN A 298 -1.69 -17.16 3.99
CA ASN A 298 -1.02 -18.16 3.14
C ASN A 298 -0.17 -17.55 2.03
N TYR A 299 -0.07 -16.21 1.97
CA TYR A 299 0.67 -15.47 0.95
C TYR A 299 0.24 -15.74 -0.50
N SER A 300 -0.94 -16.31 -0.73
CA SER A 300 -1.42 -16.62 -2.08
C SER A 300 -1.70 -15.35 -2.89
N LEU A 301 -2.41 -14.38 -2.30
CA LEU A 301 -2.68 -13.08 -2.90
C LEU A 301 -1.37 -12.29 -3.08
N THR A 302 -0.51 -12.30 -2.07
CA THR A 302 0.82 -11.68 -2.11
C THR A 302 1.62 -12.19 -3.31
N ASN A 303 1.81 -13.49 -3.40
CA ASN A 303 2.62 -14.08 -4.46
C ASN A 303 2.01 -13.85 -5.84
N GLY A 304 0.70 -13.98 -6.00
CA GLY A 304 -0.01 -13.69 -7.26
C GLY A 304 0.20 -12.25 -7.72
N THR A 305 0.05 -11.28 -6.82
CA THR A 305 0.28 -9.86 -7.14
C THR A 305 1.75 -9.58 -7.52
N LEU A 306 2.71 -10.13 -6.77
CA LEU A 306 4.13 -9.92 -7.06
C LEU A 306 4.52 -10.49 -8.42
N ILE A 307 4.03 -11.69 -8.77
CA ILE A 307 4.26 -12.31 -10.10
C ILE A 307 3.65 -11.45 -11.20
N SER A 308 2.42 -10.96 -11.02
CA SER A 308 1.74 -10.13 -12.02
C SER A 308 2.50 -8.82 -12.31
N TYR A 309 3.22 -8.28 -11.32
CA TYR A 309 3.90 -6.99 -11.42
C TYR A 309 5.42 -7.08 -11.65
N GLN A 310 6.01 -8.28 -11.66
CA GLN A 310 7.46 -8.46 -11.70
C GLN A 310 8.17 -7.79 -12.90
N ASN A 311 7.48 -7.66 -14.04
CA ASN A 311 8.01 -7.07 -15.28
C ASN A 311 7.45 -5.67 -15.57
N LEU A 312 6.71 -5.08 -14.65
CA LEU A 312 6.17 -3.73 -14.82
C LEU A 312 7.15 -2.68 -14.29
N ILE A 313 7.09 -1.49 -14.89
CA ILE A 313 7.87 -0.32 -14.49
C ILE A 313 6.93 0.84 -14.16
N THR A 314 7.36 1.73 -13.28
CA THR A 314 6.56 2.89 -12.85
C THR A 314 6.51 3.96 -13.91
N CYS A 315 7.66 4.46 -14.33
CA CYS A 315 7.75 5.53 -15.32
C CYS A 315 8.30 4.92 -16.62
N PRO A 316 7.54 4.94 -17.70
CA PRO A 316 7.97 4.38 -19.00
C PRO A 316 9.02 5.25 -19.67
#